data_55215ed39fbe3f2879519af31073166c
#
_entry.id   55215ed39fbe3f2879519af31073166c
#
_cell.length_a   1.000
_cell.length_b   1.000
_cell.length_c   1.000
_cell.angle_alpha   90.00
_cell.angle_beta   90.00
_cell.angle_gamma   90.00
#
_symmetry.space_group_name_H-M   'P 1'
#
loop_
_entity.id
_entity.type
_entity.pdbx_description
1 polymer ?
#
loop_
_entity_poly.entity_id
_entity_poly.type
_entity_poly.pdbx_seq_one_letter_code
_entity_poly.pdbx_strand_id
1 'polypeptide(L)'
;MSESERWRIMIVDDHDMVRAGLQTYLMLDPRFEVIAEASNGAHALEMLKEGLPGGKPHIILMDLMMPVMDGVEATRQIMAWDSGMRIVMLTSFLEDEKVVAAIEAGAVSYVLKTVSAEELIYALSGAVKGMPVMTSDVSQALTRGLRLRSTQGDDEGLTEREREVLLLIAEGRTNKEIGDELHISIKTVKTHVSNLLMKCELEDRTQLAVYAHRKGWAGKA
;
A
#
# COMPACT_ATOMS: atom_id res chain seq x y z
N MET A 1 14.06 39.54 -11.48
CA MET A 1 12.90 38.75 -11.01
C MET A 1 13.26 37.32 -11.33
N SER A 2 13.54 36.53 -10.29
CA SER A 2 13.84 35.08 -10.44
C SER A 2 12.65 34.43 -11.12
N GLU A 3 12.87 33.69 -12.22
CA GLU A 3 11.87 32.77 -12.76
C GLU A 3 11.44 31.86 -11.60
N SER A 4 10.20 32.04 -11.16
CA SER A 4 9.64 31.19 -10.13
C SER A 4 9.69 29.77 -10.66
N GLU A 5 10.46 28.92 -10.00
CA GLU A 5 10.67 27.52 -10.33
C GLU A 5 9.28 26.83 -10.45
N ARG A 6 8.87 26.48 -11.67
CA ARG A 6 7.60 25.81 -11.92
C ARG A 6 7.75 24.31 -11.66
N TRP A 7 6.82 23.77 -10.91
CA TRP A 7 6.78 22.35 -10.59
C TRP A 7 5.93 21.59 -11.62
N ARG A 8 6.57 20.79 -12.44
CA ARG A 8 5.93 19.98 -13.47
C ARG A 8 5.24 18.78 -12.84
N ILE A 9 3.95 18.62 -13.14
CA ILE A 9 3.09 17.57 -12.60
C ILE A 9 2.66 16.63 -13.73
N MET A 10 2.70 15.33 -13.47
CA MET A 10 2.00 14.33 -14.26
C MET A 10 0.81 13.82 -13.46
N ILE A 11 -0.38 13.74 -14.08
CA ILE A 11 -1.59 13.21 -13.47
C ILE A 11 -1.86 11.82 -14.05
N VAL A 12 -2.06 10.83 -13.18
CA VAL A 12 -2.36 9.44 -13.57
C VAL A 12 -3.63 9.00 -12.86
N ASP A 13 -4.72 8.88 -13.60
CA ASP A 13 -6.06 8.50 -13.11
C ASP A 13 -6.88 7.96 -14.28
N ASP A 14 -7.66 6.91 -14.10
CA ASP A 14 -8.46 6.31 -15.17
C ASP A 14 -9.75 7.09 -15.48
N HIS A 15 -10.11 8.07 -14.65
CA HIS A 15 -11.30 8.90 -14.80
C HIS A 15 -10.98 10.27 -15.39
N ASP A 16 -11.42 10.56 -16.61
CA ASP A 16 -11.20 11.84 -17.29
C ASP A 16 -11.70 13.05 -16.48
N MET A 17 -12.86 12.91 -15.81
CA MET A 17 -13.41 13.98 -14.97
C MET A 17 -12.55 14.30 -13.76
N VAL A 18 -11.89 13.29 -13.18
CA VAL A 18 -10.98 13.50 -12.04
C VAL A 18 -9.74 14.24 -12.52
N ARG A 19 -9.14 13.82 -13.65
CA ARG A 19 -8.00 14.52 -14.23
C ARG A 19 -8.30 15.99 -14.53
N ALA A 20 -9.44 16.27 -15.16
CA ALA A 20 -9.88 17.65 -15.43
C ALA A 20 -10.11 18.47 -14.13
N GLY A 21 -10.67 17.85 -13.09
CA GLY A 21 -10.83 18.48 -11.78
C GLY A 21 -9.49 18.81 -11.11
N LEU A 22 -8.54 17.87 -11.12
CA LEU A 22 -7.18 18.08 -10.59
C LEU A 22 -6.43 19.17 -11.35
N GLN A 23 -6.55 19.23 -12.68
CA GLN A 23 -5.99 20.34 -13.47
C GLN A 23 -6.57 21.67 -13.03
N THR A 24 -7.88 21.75 -12.84
CA THR A 24 -8.56 22.97 -12.37
C THR A 24 -8.04 23.42 -11.01
N TYR A 25 -7.81 22.47 -10.08
CA TYR A 25 -7.24 22.76 -8.77
C TYR A 25 -5.81 23.28 -8.88
N LEU A 26 -4.98 22.65 -9.72
CA LEU A 26 -3.58 23.05 -9.91
C LEU A 26 -3.43 24.41 -10.59
N MET A 27 -4.39 24.84 -11.44
CA MET A 27 -4.40 26.16 -12.05
C MET A 27 -4.56 27.30 -11.02
N LEU A 28 -5.03 27.02 -9.81
CA LEU A 28 -5.14 28.04 -8.75
C LEU A 28 -3.77 28.49 -8.20
N ASP A 29 -2.71 27.69 -8.43
CA ASP A 29 -1.36 28.06 -8.04
C ASP A 29 -0.41 28.00 -9.25
N PRO A 30 0.07 29.16 -9.76
CA PRO A 30 0.88 29.23 -10.99
C PRO A 30 2.25 28.57 -10.87
N ARG A 31 2.64 28.11 -9.68
CA ARG A 31 3.86 27.32 -9.47
C ARG A 31 3.73 25.89 -10.00
N PHE A 32 2.53 25.37 -10.16
CA PHE A 32 2.29 24.02 -10.66
C PHE A 32 1.86 24.03 -12.13
N GLU A 33 2.45 23.16 -12.92
CA GLU A 33 2.16 23.01 -14.35
C GLU A 33 1.94 21.54 -14.67
N VAL A 34 0.75 21.21 -15.16
CA VAL A 34 0.46 19.84 -15.63
C VAL A 34 1.07 19.68 -17.02
N ILE A 35 2.06 18.79 -17.14
CA ILE A 35 2.78 18.55 -18.40
C ILE A 35 2.37 17.24 -19.09
N ALA A 36 1.70 16.34 -18.39
CA ALA A 36 1.28 15.06 -18.93
C ALA A 36 0.11 14.47 -18.13
N GLU A 37 -0.69 13.63 -18.81
CA GLU A 37 -1.76 12.82 -18.26
C GLU A 37 -1.65 11.38 -18.74
N ALA A 38 -1.98 10.42 -17.88
CA ALA A 38 -2.10 9.02 -18.23
C ALA A 38 -3.36 8.41 -17.61
N SER A 39 -3.92 7.40 -18.26
CA SER A 39 -5.15 6.73 -17.84
C SER A 39 -4.93 5.48 -17.00
N ASN A 40 -3.68 5.07 -16.77
CA ASN A 40 -3.30 3.95 -15.91
C ASN A 40 -1.79 3.94 -15.69
N GLY A 41 -1.33 3.08 -14.75
CA GLY A 41 0.08 2.99 -14.38
C GLY A 41 1.01 2.55 -15.52
N ALA A 42 0.56 1.64 -16.39
CA ALA A 42 1.37 1.15 -17.50
C ALA A 42 1.61 2.26 -18.54
N HIS A 43 0.57 3.01 -18.89
CA HIS A 43 0.66 4.16 -19.80
C HIS A 43 1.58 5.25 -19.22
N ALA A 44 1.46 5.53 -17.91
CA ALA A 44 2.36 6.48 -17.24
C ALA A 44 3.84 6.07 -17.33
N LEU A 45 4.13 4.79 -17.08
CA LEU A 45 5.49 4.25 -17.14
C LEU A 45 6.08 4.29 -18.56
N GLU A 46 5.26 3.98 -19.57
CA GLU A 46 5.63 4.07 -20.98
C GLU A 46 6.00 5.51 -21.37
N MET A 47 5.11 6.46 -21.09
CA MET A 47 5.35 7.89 -21.35
C MET A 47 6.62 8.42 -20.66
N LEU A 48 6.87 8.00 -19.42
CA LEU A 48 8.07 8.42 -18.68
C LEU A 48 9.36 7.88 -19.32
N LYS A 49 9.34 6.64 -19.84
CA LYS A 49 10.48 5.99 -20.50
C LYS A 49 10.75 6.57 -21.90
N GLU A 50 9.70 6.93 -22.62
CA GLU A 50 9.82 7.56 -23.94
C GLU A 50 10.26 9.04 -23.84
N GLY A 51 10.03 9.66 -22.69
CA GLY A 51 10.30 11.08 -22.45
C GLY A 51 9.10 11.97 -22.80
N LEU A 52 8.82 12.91 -21.93
CA LEU A 52 7.70 13.84 -22.06
C LEU A 52 8.14 15.14 -22.77
N PRO A 53 7.29 15.75 -23.61
CA PRO A 53 7.60 17.01 -24.30
C PRO A 53 7.97 18.16 -23.35
N GLY A 54 7.38 18.19 -22.13
CA GLY A 54 7.69 19.16 -21.07
C GLY A 54 8.88 18.79 -20.19
N GLY A 55 9.58 17.69 -20.51
CA GLY A 55 10.66 17.14 -19.70
C GLY A 55 10.14 16.26 -18.55
N LYS A 56 11.03 15.82 -17.68
CA LYS A 56 10.70 14.95 -16.53
C LYS A 56 9.77 15.69 -15.54
N PRO A 57 8.66 15.07 -15.07
CA PRO A 57 7.83 15.63 -14.04
C PRO A 57 8.58 15.66 -12.69
N HIS A 58 8.30 16.66 -11.88
CA HIS A 58 8.82 16.75 -10.52
C HIS A 58 7.96 15.95 -9.53
N ILE A 59 6.65 15.85 -9.83
CA ILE A 59 5.68 15.09 -9.05
C ILE A 59 4.77 14.30 -10.00
N ILE A 60 4.41 13.10 -9.59
CA ILE A 60 3.35 12.30 -10.20
C ILE A 60 2.20 12.22 -9.20
N LEU A 61 1.02 12.72 -9.58
CA LEU A 61 -0.23 12.43 -8.89
C LEU A 61 -0.75 11.11 -9.43
N MET A 62 -0.79 10.09 -8.59
CA MET A 62 -1.08 8.70 -8.98
C MET A 62 -2.33 8.20 -8.31
N ASP A 63 -3.37 7.88 -9.07
CA ASP A 63 -4.51 7.16 -8.50
C ASP A 63 -4.10 5.77 -8.03
N LEU A 64 -4.69 5.35 -6.93
CA LEU A 64 -4.44 4.04 -6.33
C LEU A 64 -5.04 2.90 -7.14
N MET A 65 -6.30 3.08 -7.57
CA MET A 65 -7.11 2.03 -8.18
C MET A 65 -7.34 2.31 -9.67
N MET A 66 -6.58 1.65 -10.51
CA MET A 66 -6.69 1.78 -11.97
C MET A 66 -6.68 0.40 -12.65
N PRO A 67 -7.30 0.26 -13.84
CA PRO A 67 -7.20 -0.94 -14.64
C PRO A 67 -5.78 -1.12 -15.21
N VAL A 68 -5.45 -2.34 -15.67
CA VAL A 68 -4.19 -2.73 -16.30
C VAL A 68 -3.03 -2.75 -15.32
N MET A 69 -2.70 -1.62 -14.68
CA MET A 69 -1.67 -1.50 -13.67
C MET A 69 -2.13 -0.47 -12.63
N ASP A 70 -2.28 -0.92 -11.38
CA ASP A 70 -2.68 -0.06 -10.27
C ASP A 70 -1.56 0.90 -9.83
N GLY A 71 -1.92 1.85 -8.96
CA GLY A 71 -0.98 2.88 -8.52
C GLY A 71 0.18 2.35 -7.67
N VAL A 72 -0.03 1.28 -6.90
CA VAL A 72 1.04 0.69 -6.06
C VAL A 72 2.09 0.02 -6.95
N GLU A 73 1.64 -0.79 -7.92
CA GLU A 73 2.55 -1.46 -8.85
C GLU A 73 3.26 -0.45 -9.77
N ALA A 74 2.53 0.56 -10.26
CA ALA A 74 3.12 1.65 -11.04
C ALA A 74 4.19 2.39 -10.24
N THR A 75 3.90 2.73 -8.98
CA THR A 75 4.86 3.37 -8.08
C THR A 75 6.12 2.53 -7.93
N ARG A 76 5.98 1.23 -7.65
CA ARG A 76 7.12 0.31 -7.50
C ARG A 76 8.00 0.28 -8.74
N GLN A 77 7.39 0.17 -9.94
CA GLN A 77 8.14 0.11 -11.20
C GLN A 77 8.79 1.47 -11.55
N ILE A 78 8.10 2.59 -11.31
CA ILE A 78 8.66 3.92 -11.53
C ILE A 78 9.83 4.18 -10.58
N MET A 79 9.71 3.86 -9.30
CA MET A 79 10.78 4.02 -8.31
C MET A 79 11.97 3.09 -8.57
N ALA A 80 11.75 1.89 -9.11
CA ALA A 80 12.82 0.99 -9.55
C ALA A 80 13.57 1.54 -10.77
N TRP A 81 12.87 2.22 -11.69
CA TRP A 81 13.45 2.87 -12.86
C TRP A 81 14.15 4.19 -12.50
N ASP A 82 13.56 4.99 -11.64
CA ASP A 82 14.08 6.29 -11.21
C ASP A 82 13.64 6.61 -9.76
N SER A 83 14.51 6.33 -8.83
CA SER A 83 14.29 6.55 -7.40
C SER A 83 14.21 8.03 -6.98
N GLY A 84 14.50 8.95 -7.88
CA GLY A 84 14.37 10.39 -7.64
C GLY A 84 12.98 10.97 -7.93
N MET A 85 12.04 10.14 -8.40
CA MET A 85 10.65 10.56 -8.65
C MET A 85 9.91 10.78 -7.34
N ARG A 86 9.02 11.76 -7.33
CA ARG A 86 8.13 12.04 -6.20
C ARG A 86 6.71 11.65 -6.58
N ILE A 87 6.18 10.62 -5.95
CA ILE A 87 4.85 10.10 -6.23
C ILE A 87 3.93 10.40 -5.05
N VAL A 88 2.85 11.13 -5.32
CA VAL A 88 1.78 11.43 -4.37
C VAL A 88 0.57 10.59 -4.76
N MET A 89 0.20 9.65 -3.88
CA MET A 89 -0.95 8.79 -4.11
C MET A 89 -2.25 9.53 -3.91
N LEU A 90 -3.21 9.29 -4.79
CA LEU A 90 -4.59 9.74 -4.69
C LEU A 90 -5.51 8.55 -4.44
N THR A 91 -6.53 8.70 -3.61
CA THR A 91 -7.54 7.66 -3.39
C THR A 91 -8.89 8.23 -3.03
N SER A 92 -9.94 7.50 -3.38
CA SER A 92 -11.30 7.82 -2.91
C SER A 92 -11.58 7.31 -1.51
N PHE A 93 -10.85 6.26 -1.05
CA PHE A 93 -11.07 5.61 0.24
C PHE A 93 -9.75 5.26 0.90
N LEU A 94 -9.71 5.36 2.25
CA LEU A 94 -8.55 4.93 3.04
C LEU A 94 -8.71 3.44 3.40
N GLU A 95 -7.80 2.62 2.89
CA GLU A 95 -7.64 1.22 3.27
C GLU A 95 -6.24 1.07 3.90
N ASP A 96 -6.18 0.67 5.16
CA ASP A 96 -4.95 0.64 5.95
C ASP A 96 -3.82 -0.14 5.26
N GLU A 97 -4.12 -1.30 4.68
CA GLU A 97 -3.14 -2.13 3.97
C GLU A 97 -2.60 -1.48 2.69
N LYS A 98 -3.47 -0.77 1.95
CA LYS A 98 -3.08 -0.07 0.71
C LYS A 98 -2.24 1.16 0.98
N VAL A 99 -2.51 1.87 2.09
CA VAL A 99 -1.66 2.99 2.54
C VAL A 99 -0.25 2.50 2.81
N VAL A 100 -0.11 1.40 3.56
CA VAL A 100 1.20 0.80 3.84
C VAL A 100 1.88 0.37 2.55
N ALA A 101 1.18 -0.36 1.67
CA ALA A 101 1.74 -0.84 0.40
C ALA A 101 2.22 0.31 -0.51
N ALA A 102 1.49 1.43 -0.56
CA ALA A 102 1.86 2.59 -1.35
C ALA A 102 3.15 3.27 -0.83
N ILE A 103 3.27 3.43 0.50
CA ILE A 103 4.46 4.01 1.12
C ILE A 103 5.67 3.09 0.93
N GLU A 104 5.51 1.77 1.11
CA GLU A 104 6.57 0.78 0.84
C GLU A 104 7.00 0.73 -0.63
N ALA A 105 6.08 0.97 -1.56
CA ALA A 105 6.40 1.10 -2.97
C ALA A 105 7.23 2.36 -3.29
N GLY A 106 7.29 3.33 -2.36
CA GLY A 106 8.08 4.55 -2.49
C GLY A 106 7.26 5.83 -2.69
N ALA A 107 5.94 5.79 -2.47
CA ALA A 107 5.14 7.01 -2.48
C ALA A 107 5.57 7.95 -1.35
N VAL A 108 5.78 9.24 -1.66
CA VAL A 108 6.23 10.24 -0.69
C VAL A 108 5.08 10.85 0.10
N SER A 109 3.86 10.77 -0.41
CA SER A 109 2.65 11.31 0.25
C SER A 109 1.40 10.56 -0.22
N TYR A 110 0.32 10.72 0.53
CA TYR A 110 -0.96 10.08 0.27
C TYR A 110 -2.09 11.07 0.56
N VAL A 111 -3.01 11.27 -0.39
CA VAL A 111 -4.05 12.29 -0.34
C VAL A 111 -5.39 11.68 -0.75
N LEU A 112 -6.46 12.06 -0.06
CA LEU A 112 -7.82 11.72 -0.46
C LEU A 112 -8.28 12.58 -1.64
N LYS A 113 -8.99 12.00 -2.61
CA LYS A 113 -9.60 12.75 -3.73
C LYS A 113 -10.69 13.75 -3.30
N THR A 114 -11.12 13.67 -2.02
CA THR A 114 -12.13 14.56 -1.42
C THR A 114 -11.55 15.83 -0.79
N VAL A 115 -10.22 15.99 -0.81
CA VAL A 115 -9.57 17.19 -0.24
C VAL A 115 -9.88 18.44 -1.08
N SER A 116 -9.82 19.59 -0.44
CA SER A 116 -9.91 20.88 -1.12
C SER A 116 -8.70 21.14 -2.03
N ALA A 117 -8.82 22.08 -2.95
CA ALA A 117 -7.70 22.51 -3.79
C ALA A 117 -6.52 23.04 -2.95
N GLU A 118 -6.81 23.76 -1.87
CA GLU A 118 -5.81 24.31 -0.96
C GLU A 118 -5.02 23.21 -0.24
N GLU A 119 -5.69 22.17 0.23
CA GLU A 119 -5.07 21.01 0.87
C GLU A 119 -4.21 20.21 -0.11
N LEU A 120 -4.67 20.03 -1.35
CA LEU A 120 -3.88 19.39 -2.42
C LEU A 120 -2.61 20.19 -2.70
N ILE A 121 -2.74 21.51 -2.94
CA ILE A 121 -1.61 22.41 -3.19
C ILE A 121 -0.63 22.39 -2.01
N TYR A 122 -1.13 22.37 -0.79
CA TYR A 122 -0.29 22.28 0.40
C TYR A 122 0.49 20.97 0.46
N ALA A 123 -0.16 19.81 0.21
CA ALA A 123 0.48 18.51 0.16
C ALA A 123 1.57 18.42 -0.92
N LEU A 124 1.29 18.95 -2.13
CA LEU A 124 2.26 19.00 -3.23
C LEU A 124 3.43 19.92 -2.91
N SER A 125 3.17 21.06 -2.30
CA SER A 125 4.22 22.01 -1.87
C SER A 125 5.15 21.39 -0.82
N GLY A 126 4.64 20.52 0.03
CA GLY A 126 5.43 19.71 0.96
C GLY A 126 6.26 18.66 0.23
N ALA A 127 5.64 17.92 -0.69
CA ALA A 127 6.29 16.84 -1.44
C ALA A 127 7.51 17.37 -2.26
N VAL A 128 7.40 18.53 -2.92
CA VAL A 128 8.55 19.12 -3.66
C VAL A 128 9.70 19.53 -2.75
N LYS A 129 9.41 19.92 -1.52
CA LYS A 129 10.44 20.32 -0.53
C LYS A 129 11.04 19.14 0.22
N GLY A 130 10.63 17.90 -0.08
CA GLY A 130 11.04 16.72 0.66
C GLY A 130 10.46 16.63 2.07
N MET A 131 9.38 17.35 2.35
CA MET A 131 8.62 17.33 3.60
C MET A 131 7.22 16.75 3.32
N PRO A 132 7.06 15.44 3.25
CA PRO A 132 5.77 14.82 2.93
C PRO A 132 4.72 15.24 3.96
N VAL A 133 3.58 15.69 3.46
CA VAL A 133 2.43 16.04 4.29
C VAL A 133 1.43 14.90 4.22
N MET A 134 1.09 14.35 5.37
CA MET A 134 0.01 13.37 5.51
C MET A 134 -1.07 13.97 6.40
N THR A 135 -2.32 13.80 6.00
CA THR A 135 -3.44 14.16 6.88
C THR A 135 -3.46 13.24 8.11
N SER A 136 -4.16 13.66 9.17
CA SER A 136 -4.29 12.86 10.39
C SER A 136 -4.86 11.47 10.09
N ASP A 137 -5.84 11.38 9.18
CA ASP A 137 -6.51 10.14 8.82
C ASP A 137 -5.56 9.17 8.10
N VAL A 138 -4.74 9.67 7.17
CA VAL A 138 -3.70 8.88 6.49
C VAL A 138 -2.64 8.40 7.48
N SER A 139 -2.20 9.25 8.41
CA SER A 139 -1.23 8.89 9.45
C SER A 139 -1.77 7.81 10.39
N GLN A 140 -3.06 7.88 10.74
CA GLN A 140 -3.73 6.86 11.54
C GLN A 140 -3.89 5.54 10.75
N ALA A 141 -4.30 5.61 9.48
CA ALA A 141 -4.41 4.44 8.61
C ALA A 141 -3.05 3.72 8.45
N LEU A 142 -1.98 4.48 8.23
CA LEU A 142 -0.61 3.95 8.19
C LEU A 142 -0.22 3.27 9.50
N THR A 143 -0.50 3.91 10.65
CA THR A 143 -0.20 3.33 11.97
C THR A 143 -0.99 2.05 12.21
N ARG A 144 -2.28 2.01 11.85
CA ARG A 144 -3.11 0.80 11.96
C ARG A 144 -2.60 -0.29 11.04
N GLY A 145 -2.32 0.03 9.77
CA GLY A 145 -1.81 -0.94 8.80
C GLY A 145 -0.46 -1.54 9.20
N LEU A 146 0.46 -0.72 9.73
CA LEU A 146 1.73 -1.21 10.27
C LEU A 146 1.54 -2.09 11.51
N ARG A 147 0.61 -1.76 12.40
CA ARG A 147 0.28 -2.62 13.56
C ARG A 147 -0.33 -3.95 13.11
N LEU A 148 -1.24 -3.93 12.15
CA LEU A 148 -1.82 -5.15 11.59
C LEU A 148 -0.73 -6.05 10.99
N ARG A 149 0.25 -5.50 10.29
CA ARG A 149 1.40 -6.27 9.78
C ARG A 149 2.37 -6.73 10.86
N SER A 150 2.61 -5.95 11.90
CA SER A 150 3.45 -6.37 13.03
C SER A 150 2.80 -7.47 13.88
N THR A 151 1.47 -7.56 13.86
CA THR A 151 0.70 -8.67 14.43
C THR A 151 0.56 -9.85 13.46
N GLN A 152 0.74 -9.63 12.16
CA GLN A 152 0.92 -10.65 11.14
C GLN A 152 2.43 -10.94 11.00
N GLY A 153 3.03 -11.56 11.99
CA GLY A 153 4.49 -11.81 12.03
C GLY A 153 5.08 -12.27 10.69
N ASP A 154 6.37 -12.06 10.51
CA ASP A 154 7.23 -12.18 9.32
C ASP A 154 7.13 -13.44 8.45
N ASP A 155 6.12 -14.27 8.58
CA ASP A 155 5.94 -15.53 7.90
C ASP A 155 4.50 -15.78 7.41
N GLU A 156 4.31 -15.62 6.09
CA GLU A 156 3.25 -16.24 5.28
C GLU A 156 1.78 -15.83 5.58
N GLY A 157 1.54 -14.61 6.07
CA GLY A 157 0.17 -14.09 6.22
C GLY A 157 -0.64 -14.75 7.35
N LEU A 158 0.02 -15.42 8.30
CA LEU A 158 -0.62 -15.99 9.48
C LEU A 158 -0.81 -14.91 10.55
N THR A 159 -2.01 -14.83 11.13
CA THR A 159 -2.25 -14.01 12.32
C THR A 159 -1.52 -14.61 13.52
N GLU A 160 -1.22 -13.79 14.54
CA GLU A 160 -0.63 -14.26 15.80
C GLU A 160 -1.43 -15.44 16.39
N ARG A 161 -2.76 -15.36 16.34
CA ARG A 161 -3.64 -16.42 16.82
C ARG A 161 -3.57 -17.70 16.01
N GLU A 162 -3.45 -17.60 14.69
CA GLU A 162 -3.24 -18.75 13.81
C GLU A 162 -1.86 -19.38 14.06
N ARG A 163 -0.84 -18.56 14.32
CA ARG A 163 0.50 -19.03 14.68
C ARG A 163 0.50 -19.78 16.00
N GLU A 164 -0.16 -19.27 17.05
CA GLU A 164 -0.32 -19.97 18.32
C GLU A 164 -1.00 -21.34 18.12
N VAL A 165 -2.10 -21.36 17.36
CA VAL A 165 -2.81 -22.61 17.03
C VAL A 165 -1.89 -23.57 16.26
N LEU A 166 -1.11 -23.07 15.30
CA LEU A 166 -0.19 -23.88 14.50
C LEU A 166 0.94 -24.50 15.34
N LEU A 167 1.50 -23.75 16.30
CA LEU A 167 2.52 -24.25 17.23
C LEU A 167 1.96 -25.39 18.08
N LEU A 168 0.77 -25.24 18.64
CA LEU A 168 0.11 -26.28 19.42
C LEU A 168 -0.27 -27.52 18.58
N ILE A 169 -0.59 -27.32 17.29
CA ILE A 169 -0.75 -28.42 16.32
C ILE A 169 0.56 -29.17 16.14
N ALA A 170 1.68 -28.46 16.02
CA ALA A 170 3.01 -29.08 15.88
C ALA A 170 3.44 -29.84 17.13
N GLU A 171 2.96 -29.44 18.31
CA GLU A 171 3.14 -30.17 19.57
C GLU A 171 2.19 -31.40 19.68
N GLY A 172 1.33 -31.65 18.72
CA GLY A 172 0.39 -32.79 18.70
C GLY A 172 -0.88 -32.58 19.53
N ARG A 173 -1.18 -31.35 19.97
CA ARG A 173 -2.37 -31.03 20.77
C ARG A 173 -3.65 -31.22 19.97
N THR A 174 -4.68 -31.75 20.61
CA THR A 174 -6.02 -31.86 20.03
C THR A 174 -6.75 -30.52 20.00
N ASN A 175 -7.80 -30.35 19.19
CA ASN A 175 -8.60 -29.12 19.16
C ASN A 175 -9.21 -28.76 20.52
N LYS A 176 -9.47 -29.74 21.38
CA LYS A 176 -9.97 -29.54 22.74
C LYS A 176 -8.86 -28.92 23.62
N GLU A 177 -7.68 -29.52 23.64
CA GLU A 177 -6.53 -29.05 24.40
C GLU A 177 -6.11 -27.65 23.95
N ILE A 178 -6.10 -27.37 22.64
CA ILE A 178 -5.84 -26.02 22.08
C ILE A 178 -6.90 -25.03 22.56
N GLY A 179 -8.17 -25.44 22.56
CA GLY A 179 -9.26 -24.59 23.05
C GLY A 179 -9.12 -24.26 24.53
N ASP A 180 -8.78 -25.25 25.33
CA ASP A 180 -8.58 -25.09 26.78
C ASP A 180 -7.36 -24.18 27.06
N GLU A 181 -6.23 -24.39 26.39
CA GLU A 181 -5.00 -23.63 26.57
C GLU A 181 -5.12 -22.16 26.09
N LEU A 182 -5.76 -21.94 24.96
CA LEU A 182 -5.95 -20.63 24.38
C LEU A 182 -7.23 -19.90 24.85
N HIS A 183 -8.01 -20.51 25.74
CA HIS A 183 -9.30 -20.00 26.27
C HIS A 183 -10.31 -19.64 25.16
N ILE A 184 -10.43 -20.49 24.14
CA ILE A 184 -11.38 -20.34 23.03
C ILE A 184 -12.21 -21.62 22.80
N SER A 185 -13.35 -21.47 22.13
CA SER A 185 -14.21 -22.62 21.83
C SER A 185 -13.54 -23.59 20.83
N ILE A 186 -13.87 -24.88 20.92
CA ILE A 186 -13.44 -25.89 19.93
C ILE A 186 -13.86 -25.48 18.50
N LYS A 187 -15.01 -24.81 18.37
CA LYS A 187 -15.49 -24.29 17.08
C LYS A 187 -14.55 -23.23 16.52
N THR A 188 -14.06 -22.32 17.37
CA THR A 188 -13.10 -21.29 17.01
C THR A 188 -11.75 -21.90 16.60
N VAL A 189 -11.27 -22.91 17.32
CA VAL A 189 -10.05 -23.66 16.94
C VAL A 189 -10.21 -24.30 15.55
N LYS A 190 -11.35 -24.95 15.27
CA LYS A 190 -11.61 -25.53 13.94
C LYS A 190 -11.58 -24.49 12.83
N THR A 191 -12.08 -23.27 13.10
CA THR A 191 -12.03 -22.16 12.13
C THR A 191 -10.58 -21.75 11.86
N HIS A 192 -9.75 -21.60 12.89
CA HIS A 192 -8.32 -21.29 12.72
C HIS A 192 -7.59 -22.40 11.95
N VAL A 193 -7.86 -23.67 12.25
CA VAL A 193 -7.27 -24.79 11.50
C VAL A 193 -7.66 -24.75 10.02
N SER A 194 -8.93 -24.47 9.71
CA SER A 194 -9.39 -24.33 8.32
C SER A 194 -8.69 -23.18 7.59
N ASN A 195 -8.54 -22.04 8.26
CA ASN A 195 -7.84 -20.88 7.71
C ASN A 195 -6.35 -21.17 7.49
N LEU A 196 -5.71 -21.88 8.42
CA LEU A 196 -4.31 -22.31 8.30
C LEU A 196 -4.10 -23.21 7.09
N LEU A 197 -4.96 -24.23 6.91
CA LEU A 197 -4.90 -25.13 5.76
C LEU A 197 -5.00 -24.36 4.44
N MET A 198 -5.95 -23.41 4.37
CA MET A 198 -6.14 -22.57 3.18
C MET A 198 -4.94 -21.65 2.93
N LYS A 199 -4.43 -20.97 3.96
CA LYS A 199 -3.33 -20.01 3.83
C LYS A 199 -1.99 -20.65 3.52
N CYS A 200 -1.73 -21.83 4.09
CA CYS A 200 -0.51 -22.58 3.84
C CYS A 200 -0.60 -23.50 2.61
N GLU A 201 -1.75 -23.52 1.90
CA GLU A 201 -2.02 -24.41 0.76
C GLU A 201 -1.81 -25.91 1.08
N LEU A 202 -2.28 -26.33 2.27
CA LEU A 202 -2.14 -27.70 2.79
C LEU A 202 -3.50 -28.38 2.92
N GLU A 203 -3.50 -29.71 2.80
CA GLU A 203 -4.73 -30.50 2.76
C GLU A 203 -5.20 -31.02 4.11
N ASP A 204 -4.27 -31.26 5.04
CA ASP A 204 -4.59 -31.87 6.33
C ASP A 204 -3.74 -31.33 7.50
N ARG A 205 -4.19 -31.67 8.72
CA ARG A 205 -3.56 -31.23 9.97
C ARG A 205 -2.14 -31.78 10.15
N THR A 206 -1.84 -32.96 9.63
CA THR A 206 -0.51 -33.58 9.73
C THR A 206 0.49 -32.77 8.90
N GLN A 207 0.06 -32.32 7.73
CA GLN A 207 0.86 -31.43 6.90
C GLN A 207 1.13 -30.08 7.58
N LEU A 208 0.17 -29.53 8.34
CA LEU A 208 0.39 -28.33 9.17
C LEU A 208 1.49 -28.54 10.23
N ALA A 209 1.45 -29.68 10.92
CA ALA A 209 2.47 -30.02 11.92
C ALA A 209 3.87 -30.13 11.28
N VAL A 210 3.99 -30.87 10.18
CA VAL A 210 5.25 -31.02 9.43
C VAL A 210 5.76 -29.67 8.92
N TYR A 211 4.85 -28.83 8.44
CA TYR A 211 5.15 -27.49 7.96
C TYR A 211 5.76 -26.63 9.06
N ALA A 212 5.16 -26.58 10.26
CA ALA A 212 5.69 -25.82 11.39
C ALA A 212 7.10 -26.31 11.82
N HIS A 213 7.33 -27.64 11.79
CA HIS A 213 8.65 -28.22 12.06
C HIS A 213 9.69 -27.84 11.00
N ARG A 214 9.36 -27.88 9.70
CA ARG A 214 10.25 -27.49 8.60
C ARG A 214 10.64 -26.03 8.66
N LYS A 215 9.75 -25.16 9.13
CA LYS A 215 10.01 -23.73 9.36
C LYS A 215 10.83 -23.46 10.62
N GLY A 216 11.13 -24.48 11.43
CA GLY A 216 11.87 -24.33 12.68
C GLY A 216 11.07 -23.62 13.79
N TRP A 217 9.74 -23.59 13.67
CA TRP A 217 8.87 -22.94 14.66
C TRP A 217 8.50 -23.86 15.81
N ALA A 218 8.45 -25.16 15.56
CA ALA A 218 8.24 -26.19 16.58
C ALA A 218 9.59 -26.78 16.99
N GLY A 219 9.95 -26.71 18.27
CA GLY A 219 11.13 -27.43 18.80
C GLY A 219 12.20 -26.58 19.48
N LYS A 220 11.90 -25.37 19.98
CA LYS A 220 12.73 -24.70 21.01
C LYS A 220 12.01 -24.82 22.35
N ALA A 221 12.15 -26.01 22.96
CA ALA A 221 12.02 -26.16 24.41
C ALA A 221 13.37 -25.90 25.07
#